data_3d462951394d7acba3ab0ab76115e394
#
_entry.id   3d462951394d7acba3ab0ab76115e394
#
_cell.length_a   1.000
_cell.length_b   1.000
_cell.length_c   1.000
_cell.angle_alpha   90.00
_cell.angle_beta   90.00
_cell.angle_gamma   90.00
#
_symmetry.space_group_name_H-M   'P 1'
#
loop_
_entity.id
_entity.type
_entity.pdbx_description
1 polymer ?
#
loop_
_entity_poly.entity_id
_entity_poly.type
_entity_poly.pdbx_seq_one_letter_code
_entity_poly.pdbx_strand_id
1 'polypeptide(L)'
;MTEYPNLTRDQARQLDAAATTQLGLPSLLLMENAARGVTETLTKHRGNNGRVLVLCGPGNNGGDGLAVARLLASSGDEAVVYLVRAGKKLTSDAKQNLGFLQASGGTVVAGDEVDNWGHVLDGLTQEDWILDCLLGTGVRGQLRSPFSNIIEAINASSARVLAVDVPSGLDCDTGTADGACVRAEQTVTFVGMKRGFLQPSAADFTGTMTVAHIGVPLSWIRSWLNDADK
;
A
#
# COMPACT_ATOMS: atom_id res chain seq x y z
N MET A 1 14.54 -5.49 21.11
CA MET A 1 13.81 -5.48 19.82
C MET A 1 12.35 -5.32 20.15
N THR A 2 11.70 -4.29 19.65
CA THR A 2 10.25 -4.09 19.78
C THR A 2 9.58 -5.12 18.88
N GLU A 3 9.02 -6.17 19.49
CA GLU A 3 8.31 -7.21 18.76
C GLU A 3 6.93 -6.67 18.41
N TYR A 4 6.67 -6.47 17.11
CA TYR A 4 5.37 -6.06 16.61
C TYR A 4 4.36 -7.20 16.72
N PRO A 5 3.07 -6.91 16.96
CA PRO A 5 2.06 -7.95 16.98
C PRO A 5 1.83 -8.56 15.61
N ASN A 6 1.35 -9.80 15.60
CA ASN A 6 0.83 -10.44 14.41
C ASN A 6 -0.69 -10.23 14.36
N LEU A 7 -1.18 -9.64 13.27
CA LEU A 7 -2.57 -9.22 13.14
C LEU A 7 -3.30 -10.04 12.09
N THR A 8 -4.51 -10.44 12.40
CA THR A 8 -5.47 -10.84 11.37
C THR A 8 -5.98 -9.60 10.63
N ARG A 9 -6.58 -9.80 9.47
CA ARG A 9 -7.29 -8.77 8.70
C ARG A 9 -8.29 -8.00 9.56
N ASP A 10 -9.10 -8.73 10.31
CA ASP A 10 -10.16 -8.14 11.12
C ASP A 10 -9.57 -7.36 12.30
N GLN A 11 -8.52 -7.87 12.96
CA GLN A 11 -7.80 -7.14 13.99
C GLN A 11 -7.16 -5.85 13.46
N ALA A 12 -6.53 -5.88 12.29
CA ALA A 12 -5.95 -4.68 11.68
C ALA A 12 -7.02 -3.60 11.44
N ARG A 13 -8.17 -3.97 10.87
CA ARG A 13 -9.28 -3.04 10.61
C ARG A 13 -9.93 -2.51 11.89
N GLN A 14 -10.15 -3.37 12.87
CA GLN A 14 -10.74 -2.98 14.14
C GLN A 14 -9.80 -2.06 14.92
N LEU A 15 -8.49 -2.28 14.81
CA LEU A 15 -7.49 -1.45 15.47
C LEU A 15 -7.47 -0.03 14.88
N ASP A 16 -7.55 0.13 13.55
CA ASP A 16 -7.66 1.44 12.91
C ASP A 16 -8.93 2.18 13.37
N ALA A 17 -10.06 1.47 13.41
CA ALA A 17 -11.32 2.03 13.89
C ALA A 17 -11.24 2.40 15.38
N ALA A 18 -10.63 1.54 16.21
CA ALA A 18 -10.47 1.79 17.65
C ALA A 18 -9.50 2.96 17.91
N ALA A 19 -8.40 3.08 17.14
CA ALA A 19 -7.50 4.22 17.23
C ALA A 19 -8.25 5.55 16.97
N THR A 20 -9.16 5.54 16.00
CA THR A 20 -9.97 6.72 15.69
C THR A 20 -11.01 7.00 16.78
N THR A 21 -11.72 5.98 17.24
CA THR A 21 -12.87 6.17 18.17
C THR A 21 -12.47 6.28 19.63
N GLN A 22 -11.42 5.59 20.06
CA GLN A 22 -11.00 5.53 21.47
C GLN A 22 -9.83 6.48 21.78
N LEU A 23 -8.87 6.65 20.85
CA LEU A 23 -7.76 7.59 21.02
C LEU A 23 -8.04 8.96 20.39
N GLY A 24 -9.11 9.10 19.59
CA GLY A 24 -9.42 10.33 18.89
C GLY A 24 -8.42 10.69 17.75
N LEU A 25 -7.63 9.72 17.29
CA LEU A 25 -6.69 9.95 16.19
C LEU A 25 -7.44 9.99 14.85
N PRO A 26 -7.43 11.11 14.12
CA PRO A 26 -8.07 11.15 12.81
C PRO A 26 -7.47 10.12 11.85
N SER A 27 -8.32 9.42 11.07
CA SER A 27 -7.87 8.43 10.09
C SER A 27 -6.87 8.99 9.08
N LEU A 28 -7.06 10.26 8.70
CA LEU A 28 -6.13 10.97 7.83
C LEU A 28 -4.73 11.13 8.44
N LEU A 29 -4.63 11.27 9.77
CA LEU A 29 -3.33 11.30 10.47
C LEU A 29 -2.65 9.93 10.47
N LEU A 30 -3.42 8.85 10.66
CA LEU A 30 -2.90 7.49 10.57
C LEU A 30 -2.35 7.23 9.15
N MET A 31 -3.10 7.62 8.11
CA MET A 31 -2.70 7.52 6.70
C MET A 31 -1.45 8.37 6.39
N GLU A 32 -1.34 9.57 6.92
CA GLU A 32 -0.15 10.41 6.78
C GLU A 32 1.10 9.74 7.37
N ASN A 33 0.99 9.15 8.57
CA ASN A 33 2.10 8.44 9.21
C ASN A 33 2.46 7.16 8.43
N ALA A 34 1.47 6.41 7.93
CA ALA A 34 1.68 5.26 7.06
C ALA A 34 2.48 5.65 5.80
N ALA A 35 2.03 6.70 5.11
CA ALA A 35 2.70 7.22 3.91
C ALA A 35 4.13 7.69 4.19
N ARG A 36 4.41 8.30 5.35
CA ARG A 36 5.78 8.66 5.76
C ARG A 36 6.68 7.43 5.87
N GLY A 37 6.22 6.37 6.52
CA GLY A 37 6.98 5.12 6.64
C GLY A 37 7.28 4.47 5.28
N VAL A 38 6.31 4.53 4.35
CA VAL A 38 6.51 4.07 2.96
C VAL A 38 7.54 4.95 2.25
N THR A 39 7.39 6.28 2.33
CA THR A 39 8.31 7.24 1.69
C THR A 39 9.73 7.06 2.21
N GLU A 40 9.93 6.93 3.51
CA GLU A 40 11.24 6.70 4.12
C GLU A 40 11.88 5.39 3.63
N THR A 41 11.08 4.31 3.55
CA THR A 41 11.57 3.02 3.04
C THR A 41 11.94 3.13 1.56
N LEU A 42 11.10 3.73 0.74
CA LEU A 42 11.38 3.94 -0.68
C LEU A 42 12.65 4.76 -0.88
N THR A 43 12.75 5.91 -0.23
CA THR A 43 13.90 6.83 -0.36
C THR A 43 15.22 6.17 0.06
N LYS A 44 15.18 5.31 1.08
CA LYS A 44 16.36 4.56 1.54
C LYS A 44 16.88 3.55 0.51
N HIS A 45 16.00 2.99 -0.32
CA HIS A 45 16.34 1.92 -1.26
C HIS A 45 16.38 2.39 -2.71
N ARG A 46 15.80 3.55 -3.01
CA ARG A 46 15.81 4.16 -4.32
C ARG A 46 17.11 4.92 -4.56
N GLY A 47 17.71 4.71 -5.75
CA GLY A 47 18.78 5.58 -6.25
C GLY A 47 18.23 6.96 -6.65
N ASN A 48 19.13 7.91 -6.92
CA ASN A 48 18.76 9.31 -7.20
C ASN A 48 18.01 9.53 -8.53
N ASN A 49 18.01 8.57 -9.45
CA ASN A 49 17.53 8.77 -10.83
C ASN A 49 16.34 7.88 -11.26
N GLY A 50 15.90 6.96 -10.40
CA GLY A 50 14.79 6.05 -10.75
C GLY A 50 13.44 6.77 -10.77
N ARG A 51 12.60 6.49 -11.78
CA ARG A 51 11.22 6.94 -11.84
C ARG A 51 10.39 6.26 -10.77
N VAL A 52 9.36 6.93 -10.28
CA VAL A 52 8.40 6.34 -9.33
C VAL A 52 7.00 6.39 -9.93
N LEU A 53 6.42 5.22 -10.13
CA LEU A 53 5.03 5.07 -10.53
C LEU A 53 4.22 4.56 -9.33
N VAL A 54 3.13 5.25 -9.00
CA VAL A 54 2.26 4.88 -7.89
C VAL A 54 0.92 4.42 -8.44
N LEU A 55 0.62 3.13 -8.29
CA LEU A 55 -0.62 2.54 -8.79
C LEU A 55 -1.65 2.49 -7.66
N CYS A 56 -2.59 3.44 -7.67
CA CYS A 56 -3.55 3.63 -6.60
C CYS A 56 -4.91 3.02 -6.92
N GLY A 57 -5.45 2.22 -6.00
CA GLY A 57 -6.85 1.79 -6.02
C GLY A 57 -7.79 2.81 -5.36
N PRO A 58 -9.11 2.50 -5.28
CA PRO A 58 -10.11 3.42 -4.74
C PRO A 58 -10.18 3.45 -3.21
N GLY A 59 -9.54 2.49 -2.53
CA GLY A 59 -9.59 2.31 -1.08
C GLY A 59 -8.55 3.13 -0.31
N ASN A 60 -8.41 2.81 0.99
CA ASN A 60 -7.42 3.47 1.86
C ASN A 60 -5.99 3.20 1.41
N ASN A 61 -5.69 1.98 0.90
CA ASN A 61 -4.36 1.68 0.35
C ASN A 61 -3.98 2.62 -0.82
N GLY A 62 -4.95 2.93 -1.70
CA GLY A 62 -4.75 3.97 -2.71
C GLY A 62 -4.58 5.37 -2.12
N GLY A 63 -5.27 5.65 -0.99
CA GLY A 63 -5.10 6.87 -0.22
C GLY A 63 -3.68 7.02 0.33
N ASP A 64 -3.09 5.94 0.86
CA ASP A 64 -1.70 5.91 1.30
C ASP A 64 -0.75 6.24 0.12
N GLY A 65 -0.98 5.63 -1.06
CA GLY A 65 -0.21 5.91 -2.27
C GLY A 65 -0.30 7.37 -2.74
N LEU A 66 -1.50 7.98 -2.69
CA LEU A 66 -1.70 9.40 -3.00
C LEU A 66 -0.92 10.30 -2.02
N ALA A 67 -0.92 9.96 -0.73
CA ALA A 67 -0.16 10.66 0.29
C ALA A 67 1.36 10.50 0.07
N VAL A 68 1.83 9.30 -0.29
CA VAL A 68 3.26 9.05 -0.64
C VAL A 68 3.69 9.91 -1.82
N ALA A 69 2.90 9.97 -2.90
CA ALA A 69 3.21 10.79 -4.08
C ALA A 69 3.34 12.28 -3.69
N ARG A 70 2.47 12.79 -2.82
CA ARG A 70 2.54 14.16 -2.30
C ARG A 70 3.79 14.39 -1.43
N LEU A 71 4.14 13.42 -0.58
CA LEU A 71 5.34 13.51 0.25
C LEU A 71 6.61 13.51 -0.58
N LEU A 72 6.69 12.68 -1.63
CA LEU A 72 7.79 12.71 -2.60
C LEU A 72 7.90 14.09 -3.26
N ALA A 73 6.80 14.64 -3.76
CA ALA A 73 6.78 15.97 -4.36
C ALA A 73 7.28 17.06 -3.38
N SER A 74 6.96 16.95 -2.08
CA SER A 74 7.44 17.89 -1.06
C SER A 74 8.95 17.85 -0.84
N SER A 75 9.60 16.75 -1.23
CA SER A 75 11.05 16.57 -1.15
C SER A 75 11.76 16.88 -2.49
N GLY A 76 11.00 17.34 -3.51
CA GLY A 76 11.53 17.63 -4.84
C GLY A 76 11.64 16.39 -5.75
N ASP A 77 11.08 15.28 -5.34
CA ASP A 77 10.98 14.05 -6.13
C ASP A 77 9.68 14.02 -6.95
N GLU A 78 9.75 13.49 -8.15
CA GLU A 78 8.57 13.31 -9.00
C GLU A 78 8.05 11.88 -8.93
N ALA A 79 6.72 11.76 -8.79
CA ALA A 79 6.00 10.50 -8.92
C ALA A 79 4.80 10.67 -9.84
N VAL A 80 4.54 9.69 -10.70
CA VAL A 80 3.34 9.64 -11.53
C VAL A 80 2.35 8.69 -10.90
N VAL A 81 1.17 9.21 -10.56
CA VAL A 81 0.09 8.40 -9.99
C VAL A 81 -0.86 7.93 -11.10
N TYR A 82 -1.14 6.64 -11.13
CA TYR A 82 -2.23 6.06 -11.92
C TYR A 82 -3.36 5.66 -10.97
N LEU A 83 -4.49 6.36 -11.06
CA LEU A 83 -5.65 6.13 -10.20
C LEU A 83 -6.65 5.20 -10.88
N VAL A 84 -6.75 3.96 -10.41
CA VAL A 84 -7.65 2.91 -10.91
C VAL A 84 -8.84 2.77 -9.98
N ARG A 85 -10.00 3.27 -10.38
CA ARG A 85 -11.22 3.22 -9.56
C ARG A 85 -12.07 1.96 -9.78
N ALA A 86 -12.00 1.37 -10.98
CA ALA A 86 -12.79 0.22 -11.37
C ALA A 86 -14.30 0.41 -11.06
N GLY A 87 -14.81 1.59 -11.38
CA GLY A 87 -16.22 1.96 -11.13
C GLY A 87 -16.57 2.30 -9.67
N LYS A 88 -15.61 2.27 -8.74
CA LYS A 88 -15.86 2.56 -7.32
C LYS A 88 -15.59 4.02 -6.98
N LYS A 89 -16.23 4.48 -5.90
CA LYS A 89 -15.92 5.79 -5.30
C LYS A 89 -14.67 5.67 -4.41
N LEU A 90 -13.90 6.76 -4.33
CA LEU A 90 -12.80 6.85 -3.38
C LEU A 90 -13.33 6.89 -1.94
N THR A 91 -12.55 6.35 -1.00
CA THR A 91 -12.77 6.59 0.43
C THR A 91 -12.58 8.08 0.74
N SER A 92 -13.08 8.53 1.90
CA SER A 92 -12.99 9.95 2.30
C SER A 92 -11.54 10.43 2.31
N ASP A 93 -10.66 9.66 2.94
CA ASP A 93 -9.25 10.04 3.11
C ASP A 93 -8.47 9.99 1.78
N ALA A 94 -8.75 8.97 0.94
CA ALA A 94 -8.19 8.90 -0.41
C ALA A 94 -8.61 10.11 -1.25
N LYS A 95 -9.89 10.54 -1.15
CA LYS A 95 -10.37 11.73 -1.86
C LYS A 95 -9.69 13.01 -1.38
N GLN A 96 -9.44 13.14 -0.07
CA GLN A 96 -8.73 14.29 0.48
C GLN A 96 -7.27 14.31 0.01
N ASN A 97 -6.55 13.18 0.07
CA ASN A 97 -5.17 13.09 -0.40
C ASN A 97 -5.06 13.33 -1.92
N LEU A 98 -6.03 12.88 -2.72
CA LEU A 98 -6.12 13.23 -4.14
C LEU A 98 -6.20 14.75 -4.33
N GLY A 99 -7.09 15.42 -3.56
CA GLY A 99 -7.23 16.88 -3.60
C GLY A 99 -5.94 17.59 -3.20
N PHE A 100 -5.25 17.13 -2.16
CA PHE A 100 -3.98 17.72 -1.73
C PHE A 100 -2.88 17.53 -2.79
N LEU A 101 -2.76 16.33 -3.37
CA LEU A 101 -1.78 16.05 -4.43
C LEU A 101 -2.03 16.93 -5.66
N GLN A 102 -3.27 17.03 -6.13
CA GLN A 102 -3.62 17.86 -7.28
C GLN A 102 -3.38 19.35 -7.02
N ALA A 103 -3.74 19.83 -5.83
CA ALA A 103 -3.50 21.23 -5.44
C ALA A 103 -2.00 21.58 -5.35
N SER A 104 -1.14 20.60 -5.08
CA SER A 104 0.31 20.77 -5.07
C SER A 104 0.98 20.53 -6.43
N GLY A 105 0.19 20.35 -7.51
CA GLY A 105 0.71 20.16 -8.86
C GLY A 105 1.17 18.74 -9.20
N GLY A 106 0.84 17.75 -8.36
CA GLY A 106 1.20 16.35 -8.61
C GLY A 106 0.50 15.77 -9.84
N THR A 107 1.19 14.91 -10.55
CA THR A 107 0.70 14.25 -11.78
C THR A 107 -0.19 13.06 -11.43
N VAL A 108 -1.46 13.12 -11.85
CA VAL A 108 -2.44 12.04 -11.68
C VAL A 108 -3.07 11.69 -13.01
N VAL A 109 -2.93 10.44 -13.41
CA VAL A 109 -3.48 9.86 -14.63
C VAL A 109 -4.71 9.00 -14.28
N ALA A 110 -5.75 9.08 -15.09
CA ALA A 110 -6.93 8.22 -14.95
C ALA A 110 -6.56 6.79 -15.38
N GLY A 111 -6.28 5.92 -14.42
CA GLY A 111 -5.89 4.53 -14.69
C GLY A 111 -6.99 3.68 -15.32
N ASP A 112 -8.26 4.08 -15.13
CA ASP A 112 -9.41 3.42 -15.79
C ASP A 112 -9.45 3.64 -17.31
N GLU A 113 -8.69 4.62 -17.83
CA GLU A 113 -8.58 4.97 -19.26
C GLU A 113 -7.35 4.33 -19.93
N VAL A 114 -6.59 3.54 -19.19
CA VAL A 114 -5.41 2.84 -19.71
C VAL A 114 -5.85 1.55 -20.40
N ASP A 115 -5.71 1.51 -21.73
CA ASP A 115 -6.07 0.35 -22.54
C ASP A 115 -5.06 -0.80 -22.41
N ASN A 116 -3.77 -0.49 -22.26
CA ASN A 116 -2.70 -1.47 -22.18
C ASN A 116 -1.64 -1.11 -21.13
N TRP A 117 -1.69 -1.80 -20.00
CA TRP A 117 -0.75 -1.60 -18.89
C TRP A 117 0.67 -2.04 -19.22
N GLY A 118 0.84 -3.03 -20.12
CA GLY A 118 2.16 -3.40 -20.62
C GLY A 118 2.87 -2.22 -21.25
N HIS A 119 2.18 -1.42 -22.07
CA HIS A 119 2.78 -0.23 -22.70
C HIS A 119 3.12 0.88 -21.69
N VAL A 120 2.32 1.02 -20.60
CA VAL A 120 2.61 2.01 -19.56
C VAL A 120 3.88 1.66 -18.78
N LEU A 121 4.10 0.36 -18.54
CA LEU A 121 5.22 -0.15 -17.76
C LEU A 121 6.42 -0.56 -18.63
N ASP A 122 6.26 -0.50 -19.97
CA ASP A 122 7.36 -0.76 -20.91
C ASP A 122 8.48 0.28 -20.76
N GLY A 123 9.72 -0.17 -20.86
CA GLY A 123 10.90 0.67 -20.70
C GLY A 123 11.18 1.11 -19.26
N LEU A 124 10.47 0.58 -18.25
CA LEU A 124 10.93 0.64 -16.87
C LEU A 124 12.11 -0.30 -16.66
N THR A 125 13.03 0.10 -15.81
CA THR A 125 14.27 -0.60 -15.50
C THR A 125 14.36 -0.96 -14.02
N GLN A 126 15.39 -1.67 -13.60
CA GLN A 126 15.66 -1.99 -12.21
C GLN A 126 16.03 -0.76 -11.34
N GLU A 127 16.20 0.42 -11.95
CA GLU A 127 16.36 1.67 -11.21
C GLU A 127 15.00 2.29 -10.85
N ASP A 128 13.95 1.94 -11.59
CA ASP A 128 12.60 2.48 -11.44
C ASP A 128 11.81 1.69 -10.36
N TRP A 129 10.84 2.36 -9.74
CA TRP A 129 10.00 1.78 -8.74
C TRP A 129 8.51 1.87 -9.10
N ILE A 130 7.81 0.77 -8.89
CA ILE A 130 6.36 0.72 -8.87
C ILE A 130 5.91 0.59 -7.41
N LEU A 131 5.08 1.52 -6.94
CA LEU A 131 4.39 1.39 -5.66
C LEU A 131 3.04 0.75 -5.91
N ASP A 132 2.87 -0.45 -5.38
CA ASP A 132 1.59 -1.15 -5.40
C ASP A 132 0.71 -0.67 -4.24
N CYS A 133 -0.21 0.22 -4.57
CA CYS A 133 -1.24 0.76 -3.70
C CYS A 133 -2.65 0.43 -4.23
N LEU A 134 -2.79 -0.64 -5.05
CA LEU A 134 -4.06 -0.99 -5.69
C LEU A 134 -5.07 -1.51 -4.68
N LEU A 135 -4.69 -2.53 -3.89
CA LEU A 135 -5.54 -3.22 -2.96
C LEU A 135 -4.78 -3.53 -1.66
N GLY A 136 -5.41 -3.35 -0.50
CA GLY A 136 -4.85 -3.68 0.81
C GLY A 136 -5.51 -4.92 1.41
N THR A 137 -5.68 -4.95 2.74
CA THR A 137 -6.25 -6.07 3.50
C THR A 137 -7.65 -6.52 3.07
N GLY A 138 -8.30 -5.82 2.13
CA GLY A 138 -9.67 -6.10 1.66
C GLY A 138 -9.81 -7.28 0.71
N VAL A 139 -8.73 -7.80 0.19
CA VAL A 139 -8.74 -8.83 -0.86
C VAL A 139 -9.18 -10.17 -0.32
N ARG A 140 -10.14 -10.80 -1.04
CA ARG A 140 -10.56 -12.20 -0.82
C ARG A 140 -10.85 -12.84 -2.17
N GLY A 141 -10.32 -14.05 -2.38
CA GLY A 141 -10.53 -14.81 -3.60
C GLY A 141 -9.88 -14.19 -4.85
N GLN A 142 -10.25 -14.71 -6.00
CA GLN A 142 -9.63 -14.36 -7.27
C GLN A 142 -9.98 -12.94 -7.72
N LEU A 143 -8.95 -12.18 -8.07
CA LEU A 143 -9.08 -10.85 -8.64
C LEU A 143 -9.53 -10.91 -10.10
N ARG A 144 -10.35 -9.95 -10.51
CA ARG A 144 -10.83 -9.75 -11.88
C ARG A 144 -10.20 -8.51 -12.49
N SER A 145 -10.29 -8.39 -13.83
CA SER A 145 -9.95 -7.16 -14.53
C SER A 145 -10.71 -5.96 -13.93
N PRO A 146 -10.08 -4.78 -13.85
CA PRO A 146 -8.76 -4.44 -14.40
C PRO A 146 -7.58 -4.87 -13.50
N PHE A 147 -7.81 -5.18 -12.22
CA PHE A 147 -6.73 -5.42 -11.26
C PHE A 147 -5.84 -6.63 -11.63
N SER A 148 -6.42 -7.74 -12.11
CA SER A 148 -5.62 -8.89 -12.55
C SER A 148 -4.65 -8.53 -13.67
N ASN A 149 -5.11 -7.80 -14.68
CA ASN A 149 -4.29 -7.39 -15.82
C ASN A 149 -3.18 -6.41 -15.43
N ILE A 150 -3.48 -5.50 -14.49
CA ILE A 150 -2.49 -4.56 -13.95
C ILE A 150 -1.40 -5.32 -13.20
N ILE A 151 -1.77 -6.26 -12.34
CA ILE A 151 -0.83 -7.08 -11.57
C ILE A 151 0.05 -7.93 -12.48
N GLU A 152 -0.51 -8.51 -13.54
CA GLU A 152 0.26 -9.26 -14.54
C GLU A 152 1.29 -8.36 -15.22
N ALA A 153 0.92 -7.13 -15.59
CA ALA A 153 1.84 -6.15 -16.18
C ALA A 153 2.92 -5.70 -15.20
N ILE A 154 2.58 -5.48 -13.91
CA ILE A 154 3.56 -5.18 -12.85
C ILE A 154 4.60 -6.30 -12.77
N ASN A 155 4.14 -7.55 -12.66
CA ASN A 155 5.02 -8.71 -12.51
C ASN A 155 5.87 -9.00 -13.76
N ALA A 156 5.45 -8.53 -14.93
CA ALA A 156 6.22 -8.63 -16.18
C ALA A 156 7.22 -7.47 -16.38
N SER A 157 7.08 -6.39 -15.62
CA SER A 157 7.98 -5.23 -15.68
C SER A 157 9.35 -5.55 -15.08
N SER A 158 10.38 -4.82 -15.54
CA SER A 158 11.72 -4.88 -14.95
C SER A 158 11.89 -3.98 -13.72
N ALA A 159 10.89 -3.13 -13.40
CA ALA A 159 10.95 -2.24 -12.27
C ALA A 159 10.92 -3.00 -10.93
N ARG A 160 11.52 -2.40 -9.92
CA ARG A 160 11.40 -2.87 -8.53
C ARG A 160 10.01 -2.54 -7.99
N VAL A 161 9.46 -3.41 -7.17
CA VAL A 161 8.11 -3.24 -6.65
C VAL A 161 8.13 -3.10 -5.13
N LEU A 162 7.51 -2.03 -4.62
CA LEU A 162 7.22 -1.85 -3.20
C LEU A 162 5.71 -1.96 -3.00
N ALA A 163 5.29 -2.97 -2.25
CA ALA A 163 3.89 -3.12 -1.86
C ALA A 163 3.58 -2.32 -0.58
N VAL A 164 2.48 -1.58 -0.62
CA VAL A 164 1.99 -0.79 0.50
C VAL A 164 0.94 -1.61 1.25
N ASP A 165 1.15 -1.84 2.52
CA ASP A 165 0.39 -2.65 3.48
C ASP A 165 0.39 -4.15 3.15
N VAL A 166 -0.11 -4.54 1.99
CA VAL A 166 -0.22 -5.94 1.53
C VAL A 166 0.00 -5.98 0.02
N PRO A 167 0.83 -6.89 -0.52
CA PRO A 167 0.88 -7.08 -1.97
C PRO A 167 -0.50 -7.34 -2.55
N SER A 168 -0.90 -6.57 -3.57
CA SER A 168 -2.24 -6.67 -4.15
C SER A 168 -2.49 -8.06 -4.71
N GLY A 169 -3.53 -8.73 -4.22
CA GLY A 169 -3.88 -10.11 -4.56
C GLY A 169 -3.51 -11.13 -3.49
N LEU A 170 -2.67 -10.80 -2.51
CA LEU A 170 -2.33 -11.68 -1.40
C LEU A 170 -3.44 -11.68 -0.34
N ASP A 171 -3.87 -12.84 0.09
CA ASP A 171 -4.71 -12.95 1.28
C ASP A 171 -3.84 -12.80 2.54
N CYS A 172 -4.07 -11.71 3.27
CA CYS A 172 -3.24 -11.35 4.41
C CYS A 172 -3.44 -12.23 5.66
N ASP A 173 -4.45 -13.10 5.68
CA ASP A 173 -4.68 -14.06 6.77
C ASP A 173 -4.03 -15.41 6.49
N THR A 174 -4.08 -15.87 5.23
CA THR A 174 -3.59 -17.20 4.83
C THR A 174 -2.21 -17.16 4.19
N GLY A 175 -1.76 -16.02 3.67
CA GLY A 175 -0.51 -15.91 2.93
C GLY A 175 -0.53 -16.61 1.58
N THR A 176 -1.71 -16.81 0.99
CA THR A 176 -1.91 -17.42 -0.31
C THR A 176 -2.54 -16.46 -1.30
N ALA A 177 -2.41 -16.73 -2.59
CA ALA A 177 -3.02 -16.00 -3.67
C ALA A 177 -3.89 -16.92 -4.54
N ASP A 178 -5.15 -16.54 -4.75
CA ASP A 178 -6.10 -17.26 -5.59
C ASP A 178 -6.11 -16.74 -7.04
N GLY A 179 -4.95 -16.42 -7.59
CA GLY A 179 -4.80 -15.87 -8.94
C GLY A 179 -3.70 -14.83 -9.02
N ALA A 180 -3.94 -13.72 -9.76
CA ALA A 180 -2.95 -12.66 -9.92
C ALA A 180 -2.62 -12.02 -8.56
N CYS A 181 -1.33 -11.98 -8.24
CA CYS A 181 -0.79 -11.37 -7.03
C CYS A 181 0.52 -10.66 -7.34
N VAL A 182 0.71 -9.48 -6.81
CA VAL A 182 1.94 -8.71 -6.94
C VAL A 182 3.09 -9.45 -6.25
N ARG A 183 4.23 -9.52 -6.94
CA ARG A 183 5.51 -10.01 -6.40
C ARG A 183 6.36 -8.82 -6.03
N ALA A 184 6.27 -8.39 -4.79
CA ALA A 184 7.01 -7.25 -4.30
C ALA A 184 8.46 -7.64 -3.96
N GLU A 185 9.39 -6.73 -4.20
CA GLU A 185 10.75 -6.81 -3.65
C GLU A 185 10.75 -6.40 -2.18
N GLN A 186 9.88 -5.44 -1.85
CA GLN A 186 9.69 -4.96 -0.48
C GLN A 186 8.20 -4.75 -0.18
N THR A 187 7.82 -5.00 1.07
CA THR A 187 6.50 -4.66 1.59
C THR A 187 6.65 -3.81 2.82
N VAL A 188 5.98 -2.65 2.84
CA VAL A 188 5.83 -1.82 4.03
C VAL A 188 4.43 -2.02 4.57
N THR A 189 4.31 -2.74 5.69
CA THR A 189 3.05 -2.99 6.35
C THR A 189 2.90 -2.14 7.62
N PHE A 190 1.69 -1.97 8.12
CA PHE A 190 1.40 -1.01 9.18
C PHE A 190 1.03 -1.70 10.48
N VAL A 191 1.46 -1.11 11.62
CA VAL A 191 1.11 -1.48 12.99
C VAL A 191 1.71 -2.82 13.44
N GLY A 192 1.66 -3.83 12.59
CA GLY A 192 2.13 -5.18 12.87
C GLY A 192 2.18 -6.03 11.61
N MET A 193 2.80 -7.20 11.73
CA MET A 193 2.83 -8.18 10.64
C MET A 193 1.43 -8.74 10.43
N LYS A 194 1.04 -8.93 9.18
CA LYS A 194 -0.19 -9.67 8.89
C LYS A 194 0.06 -11.16 9.12
N ARG A 195 -0.90 -11.86 9.68
CA ARG A 195 -0.75 -13.27 10.07
C ARG A 195 -0.32 -14.18 8.90
N GLY A 196 -0.84 -13.92 7.72
CA GLY A 196 -0.50 -14.66 6.51
C GLY A 196 0.95 -14.46 6.06
N PHE A 197 1.60 -13.34 6.41
CA PHE A 197 2.99 -13.08 6.03
C PHE A 197 4.00 -14.02 6.72
N LEU A 198 3.58 -14.67 7.81
CA LEU A 198 4.39 -15.66 8.50
C LEU A 198 4.35 -17.05 7.82
N GLN A 199 3.49 -17.22 6.83
CA GLN A 199 3.39 -18.46 6.08
C GLN A 199 4.49 -18.53 5.01
N PRO A 200 5.14 -19.69 4.80
CA PRO A 200 6.15 -19.83 3.76
C PRO A 200 5.65 -19.47 2.36
N SER A 201 4.36 -19.68 2.08
CA SER A 201 3.71 -19.32 0.81
C SER A 201 3.69 -17.83 0.50
N ALA A 202 3.78 -16.97 1.51
CA ALA A 202 3.78 -15.53 1.33
C ALA A 202 5.14 -14.97 0.88
N ALA A 203 6.23 -15.69 1.11
CA ALA A 203 7.59 -15.20 0.86
C ALA A 203 7.84 -14.81 -0.60
N ASP A 204 7.21 -15.50 -1.56
CA ASP A 204 7.33 -15.23 -2.99
C ASP A 204 6.64 -13.90 -3.41
N PHE A 205 5.79 -13.35 -2.54
CA PHE A 205 5.00 -12.15 -2.83
C PHE A 205 5.43 -10.94 -2.00
N THR A 206 5.87 -11.14 -0.77
CA THR A 206 6.12 -10.04 0.18
C THR A 206 7.52 -9.44 0.06
N GLY A 207 8.49 -10.21 -0.39
CA GLY A 207 9.88 -9.77 -0.36
C GLY A 207 10.36 -9.41 1.06
N THR A 208 11.24 -8.42 1.16
CA THR A 208 11.70 -7.90 2.46
C THR A 208 10.61 -7.05 3.11
N MET A 209 10.28 -7.35 4.37
CA MET A 209 9.18 -6.69 5.07
C MET A 209 9.67 -5.65 6.08
N THR A 210 8.99 -4.50 6.09
CA THR A 210 9.17 -3.45 7.09
C THR A 210 7.84 -3.14 7.73
N VAL A 211 7.80 -3.04 9.07
CA VAL A 211 6.61 -2.58 9.80
C VAL A 211 6.77 -1.10 10.10
N ALA A 212 5.91 -0.26 9.55
CA ALA A 212 5.88 1.16 9.81
C ALA A 212 4.88 1.51 10.92
N HIS A 213 5.26 2.48 11.75
CA HIS A 213 4.39 3.05 12.77
C HIS A 213 3.42 4.05 12.14
N ILE A 214 2.16 3.98 12.58
CA ILE A 214 1.12 4.93 12.13
C ILE A 214 0.73 5.95 13.20
N GLY A 215 1.52 6.06 14.27
CA GLY A 215 1.27 7.02 15.36
C GLY A 215 0.42 6.47 16.51
N VAL A 216 0.04 5.19 16.47
CA VAL A 216 -0.65 4.51 17.59
C VAL A 216 0.39 3.95 18.56
N PRO A 217 0.31 4.25 19.87
CA PRO A 217 1.27 3.74 20.85
C PRO A 217 1.27 2.22 20.93
N LEU A 218 2.45 1.60 20.85
CA LEU A 218 2.59 0.13 20.86
C LEU A 218 2.04 -0.50 22.16
N SER A 219 2.17 0.18 23.29
CA SER A 219 1.60 -0.25 24.57
C SER A 219 0.07 -0.32 24.51
N TRP A 220 -0.56 0.67 23.87
CA TRP A 220 -2.01 0.69 23.69
C TRP A 220 -2.47 -0.44 22.75
N ILE A 221 -1.76 -0.65 21.65
CA ILE A 221 -2.05 -1.74 20.70
C ILE A 221 -2.04 -3.09 21.42
N ARG A 222 -1.02 -3.36 22.24
CA ARG A 222 -0.90 -4.60 22.99
C ARG A 222 -2.03 -4.77 24.01
N SER A 223 -2.40 -3.72 24.73
CA SER A 223 -3.53 -3.74 25.67
C SER A 223 -4.84 -4.03 24.96
N TRP A 224 -5.08 -3.33 23.83
CA TRP A 224 -6.28 -3.49 23.04
C TRP A 224 -6.43 -4.92 22.48
N LEU A 225 -5.34 -5.52 21.97
CA LEU A 225 -5.35 -6.91 21.50
C LEU A 225 -5.68 -7.90 22.62
N ASN A 226 -5.08 -7.73 23.79
CA ASN A 226 -5.35 -8.60 24.95
C ASN A 226 -6.81 -8.51 25.42
N ASP A 227 -7.48 -7.40 25.24
CA ASP A 227 -8.89 -7.22 25.60
C ASP A 227 -9.84 -7.73 24.49
N ALA A 228 -9.42 -7.68 23.22
CA ALA A 228 -10.19 -8.19 22.10
C ALA A 228 -10.21 -9.74 22.02
N ASP A 229 -9.25 -10.42 22.66
CA ASP A 229 -9.16 -11.89 22.72
C ASP A 229 -9.96 -12.49 23.91
N LYS A 230 -10.64 -11.67 24.72
CA LYS A 230 -11.51 -12.08 25.84
C LYS A 230 -12.97 -12.14 25.43
#